data_9e724a9c6e710fa6d9408fdb96131b2d
#
_entry.id   9e724a9c6e710fa6d9408fdb96131b2d
#
_cell.length_a   1.000
_cell.length_b   1.000
_cell.length_c   1.000
_cell.angle_alpha   90.00
_cell.angle_beta   90.00
_cell.angle_gamma   90.00
#
_symmetry.space_group_name_H-M   'P 1'
#
loop_
_entity.id
_entity.type
_entity.pdbx_description
1 polymer ?
#
loop_
_entity_poly.entity_id
_entity_poly.type
_entity_poly.pdbx_seq_one_letter_code
_entity_poly.pdbx_strand_id
1 'polypeptide(L)'
;MFNNTVDQSFAIVRPPGHHSHSNLAAGFCYFNNAAVAAKVAQKEQGSRKIVIFDWDVHVGDGTSQIFYGDDTVLYISIHRYDNGKFYPGPKGSEKQVGMGKGKGFNIQYPFNLNPN
;
A
#
# COMPACT_ATOMS: atom_id res chain seq x y z
N MET A 1 19.48 -1.13 -7.56
CA MET A 1 18.88 0.21 -7.71
C MET A 1 19.69 1.29 -7.01
N PHE A 2 20.11 1.04 -5.79
CA PHE A 2 20.70 2.08 -4.95
C PHE A 2 22.17 2.43 -5.26
N ASN A 3 22.83 1.70 -6.16
CA ASN A 3 24.23 1.95 -6.55
C ASN A 3 24.36 2.60 -7.93
N ASN A 4 23.29 3.20 -8.46
CA ASN A 4 23.21 3.76 -9.82
C ASN A 4 23.59 2.76 -10.93
N THR A 5 23.45 1.45 -10.66
CA THR A 5 23.76 0.39 -11.63
C THR A 5 22.57 0.01 -12.50
N VAL A 6 21.35 0.32 -12.06
CA VAL A 6 20.11 0.07 -12.80
C VAL A 6 19.07 1.14 -12.47
N ASP A 7 18.32 1.58 -13.50
CA ASP A 7 17.23 2.54 -13.35
C ASP A 7 15.91 1.86 -12.93
N GLN A 8 15.77 0.57 -13.24
CA GLN A 8 14.57 -0.21 -12.97
C GLN A 8 14.94 -1.60 -12.47
N SER A 9 14.08 -2.17 -11.64
CA SER A 9 14.22 -3.55 -11.21
C SER A 9 12.84 -4.21 -11.04
N PHE A 10 12.84 -5.53 -11.13
CA PHE A 10 11.64 -6.34 -10.95
C PHE A 10 11.95 -7.47 -9.96
N ALA A 11 11.11 -7.61 -8.93
CA ALA A 11 11.27 -8.65 -7.91
C ALA A 11 10.06 -9.60 -7.93
N ILE A 12 10.31 -10.87 -8.18
CA ILE A 12 9.32 -11.94 -8.03
C ILE A 12 9.50 -12.53 -6.64
N VAL A 13 8.61 -12.19 -5.72
CA VAL A 13 8.73 -12.56 -4.31
C VAL A 13 7.45 -13.19 -3.78
N ARG A 14 7.63 -14.08 -2.82
CA ARG A 14 6.54 -14.62 -1.98
C ARG A 14 7.06 -14.92 -0.57
N PRO A 15 6.18 -14.90 0.45
CA PRO A 15 4.75 -14.59 0.37
C PRO A 15 4.47 -13.13 -0.07
N PRO A 16 3.20 -12.79 -0.42
CA PRO A 16 2.82 -11.40 -0.71
C PRO A 16 2.99 -10.51 0.52
N GLY A 17 2.76 -9.18 0.40
CA GLY A 17 3.14 -8.25 1.47
C GLY A 17 2.07 -7.24 1.87
N HIS A 18 1.19 -6.83 0.97
CA HIS A 18 0.39 -5.61 1.13
C HIS A 18 -0.71 -5.68 2.21
N HIS A 19 -1.09 -6.88 2.66
CA HIS A 19 -2.01 -7.07 3.79
C HIS A 19 -1.32 -7.12 5.16
N SER A 20 0.02 -7.20 5.21
CA SER A 20 0.75 -7.17 6.48
C SER A 20 0.79 -5.75 7.03
N HIS A 21 0.25 -5.59 8.23
CA HIS A 21 0.31 -4.36 9.03
C HIS A 21 1.65 -4.24 9.77
N SER A 22 1.84 -3.15 10.51
CA SER A 22 3.04 -2.95 11.32
C SER A 22 3.22 -4.00 12.43
N ASN A 23 2.14 -4.61 12.89
CA ASN A 23 2.12 -5.54 14.03
C ASN A 23 1.19 -6.75 13.83
N LEU A 24 0.71 -6.99 12.61
CA LEU A 24 -0.25 -8.05 12.31
C LEU A 24 0.00 -8.63 10.93
N ALA A 25 0.22 -9.94 10.85
CA ALA A 25 0.21 -10.69 9.60
C ALA A 25 -1.24 -10.96 9.16
N ALA A 26 -1.55 -10.76 7.89
CA ALA A 26 -2.89 -10.99 7.34
C ALA A 26 -2.80 -11.29 5.84
N GLY A 27 -3.87 -11.85 5.26
CA GLY A 27 -4.00 -12.04 3.81
C GLY A 27 -2.81 -12.73 3.15
N PHE A 28 -2.28 -13.80 3.77
CA PHE A 28 -1.07 -14.54 3.36
C PHE A 28 0.24 -13.73 3.47
N CYS A 29 0.20 -12.51 4.02
CA CYS A 29 1.35 -11.61 4.15
C CYS A 29 1.93 -11.68 5.57
N TYR A 30 3.26 -11.83 5.66
CA TYR A 30 4.01 -11.80 6.93
C TYR A 30 4.78 -10.49 7.09
N PHE A 31 5.43 -10.04 6.03
CA PHE A 31 6.12 -8.76 5.97
C PHE A 31 5.54 -7.93 4.83
N ASN A 32 5.43 -6.62 5.02
CA ASN A 32 5.01 -5.73 3.97
C ASN A 32 6.21 -5.33 3.11
N ASN A 33 6.49 -6.10 2.07
CA ASN A 33 7.67 -5.95 1.23
C ASN A 33 7.77 -4.56 0.60
N ALA A 34 6.65 -3.99 0.15
CA ALA A 34 6.61 -2.66 -0.46
C ALA A 34 6.90 -1.57 0.58
N ALA A 35 6.34 -1.69 1.79
CA ALA A 35 6.58 -0.75 2.87
C ALA A 35 8.03 -0.79 3.35
N VAL A 36 8.62 -1.99 3.47
CA VAL A 36 10.05 -2.15 3.80
C VAL A 36 10.90 -1.50 2.73
N ALA A 37 10.65 -1.78 1.44
CA ALA A 37 11.40 -1.18 0.34
C ALA A 37 11.31 0.35 0.34
N ALA A 38 10.12 0.91 0.59
CA ALA A 38 9.92 2.36 0.70
C ALA A 38 10.76 2.96 1.84
N LYS A 39 10.72 2.35 3.03
CA LYS A 39 11.50 2.84 4.18
C LYS A 39 13.00 2.68 4.00
N VAL A 40 13.46 1.61 3.35
CA VAL A 40 14.88 1.44 2.99
C VAL A 40 15.31 2.53 1.99
N ALA A 41 14.51 2.79 0.96
CA ALA A 41 14.80 3.84 -0.01
C ALA A 41 14.89 5.24 0.65
N GLN A 42 14.04 5.53 1.60
CA GLN A 42 14.09 6.78 2.37
C GLN A 42 15.36 6.86 3.23
N LYS A 43 15.69 5.79 3.94
CA LYS A 43 16.82 5.76 4.88
C LYS A 43 18.18 5.73 4.18
N GLU A 44 18.34 4.86 3.19
CA GLU A 44 19.65 4.57 2.58
C GLU A 44 19.98 5.51 1.42
N GLN A 45 18.98 6.06 0.75
CA GLN A 45 19.15 6.85 -0.48
C GLN A 45 18.68 8.30 -0.35
N GLY A 46 18.18 8.70 0.81
CA GLY A 46 17.66 10.04 1.03
C GLY A 46 16.45 10.39 0.17
N SER A 47 15.75 9.38 -0.36
CA SER A 47 14.52 9.59 -1.14
C SER A 47 13.45 10.23 -0.26
N ARG A 48 13.12 11.49 -0.55
CA ARG A 48 12.21 12.26 0.32
C ARG A 48 10.75 11.84 0.14
N LYS A 49 10.36 11.47 -1.08
CA LYS A 49 8.98 11.09 -1.40
C LYS A 49 8.96 9.82 -2.24
N ILE A 50 8.01 8.95 -1.93
CA ILE A 50 7.83 7.65 -2.59
C ILE A 50 6.38 7.50 -3.00
N VAL A 51 6.15 6.86 -4.15
CA VAL A 51 4.82 6.42 -4.58
C VAL A 51 4.80 4.91 -4.52
N ILE A 52 3.78 4.35 -3.87
CA ILE A 52 3.42 2.93 -3.93
C ILE A 52 2.12 2.85 -4.72
N PHE A 53 2.17 2.22 -5.90
CA PHE A 53 1.00 1.99 -6.73
C PHE A 53 0.64 0.50 -6.68
N ASP A 54 -0.50 0.21 -6.06
CA ASP A 54 -1.01 -1.13 -5.81
C ASP A 54 -2.20 -1.40 -6.75
N TRP A 55 -2.03 -2.33 -7.66
CA TRP A 55 -3.09 -2.76 -8.58
C TRP A 55 -3.59 -4.18 -8.31
N ASP A 56 -3.25 -4.74 -7.16
CA ASP A 56 -3.87 -5.99 -6.72
C ASP A 56 -5.39 -5.82 -6.63
N VAL A 57 -6.12 -6.89 -6.88
CA VAL A 57 -7.60 -6.86 -6.81
C VAL A 57 -8.12 -6.54 -5.41
N HIS A 58 -7.33 -6.78 -4.38
CA HIS A 58 -7.63 -6.43 -2.99
C HIS A 58 -6.98 -5.10 -2.62
N VAL A 59 -7.60 -4.33 -1.75
CA VAL A 59 -6.92 -3.20 -1.12
C VAL A 59 -5.77 -3.70 -0.24
N GLY A 60 -4.59 -3.12 -0.39
CA GLY A 60 -3.47 -3.36 0.52
C GLY A 60 -3.66 -2.62 1.84
N ASP A 61 -4.56 -3.11 2.68
CA ASP A 61 -4.94 -2.47 3.94
C ASP A 61 -3.77 -2.34 4.92
N GLY A 62 -2.82 -3.26 4.89
CA GLY A 62 -1.58 -3.16 5.65
C GLY A 62 -0.71 -2.00 5.18
N THR A 63 -0.50 -1.85 3.87
CA THR A 63 0.26 -0.72 3.31
C THR A 63 -0.42 0.61 3.61
N SER A 64 -1.74 0.70 3.40
CA SER A 64 -2.55 1.86 3.73
C SER A 64 -2.37 2.26 5.20
N GLN A 65 -2.48 1.30 6.12
CA GLN A 65 -2.35 1.54 7.55
C GLN A 65 -0.95 2.02 7.96
N ILE A 66 0.11 1.41 7.43
CA ILE A 66 1.50 1.77 7.74
C ILE A 66 1.80 3.23 7.38
N PHE A 67 1.27 3.70 6.25
CA PHE A 67 1.52 5.06 5.74
C PHE A 67 0.34 6.01 5.96
N TYR A 68 -0.65 5.67 6.78
CA TYR A 68 -1.88 6.43 6.91
C TYR A 68 -1.69 7.86 7.42
N GLY A 69 -0.64 8.10 8.22
CA GLY A 69 -0.26 9.41 8.75
C GLY A 69 1.01 10.01 8.13
N ASP A 70 1.53 9.43 7.05
CA ASP A 70 2.84 9.77 6.48
C ASP A 70 2.66 10.55 5.16
N ASP A 71 3.10 11.81 5.11
CA ASP A 71 3.05 12.67 3.93
C ASP A 71 4.26 12.49 2.98
N THR A 72 5.12 11.54 3.28
CA THR A 72 6.31 11.23 2.47
C THR A 72 6.10 10.02 1.55
N VAL A 73 5.03 9.26 1.78
CA VAL A 73 4.67 8.10 0.96
C VAL A 73 3.24 8.28 0.44
N LEU A 74 3.10 8.42 -0.86
CA LEU A 74 1.80 8.40 -1.53
C LEU A 74 1.43 6.95 -1.85
N TYR A 75 0.40 6.44 -1.19
CA TYR A 75 -0.19 5.14 -1.48
C TYR A 75 -1.41 5.29 -2.38
N ILE A 76 -1.41 4.58 -3.50
CA ILE A 76 -2.53 4.56 -4.45
C ILE A 76 -2.94 3.11 -4.66
N SER A 77 -4.21 2.79 -4.42
CA SER A 77 -4.77 1.46 -4.64
C SER A 77 -6.01 1.51 -5.52
N ILE A 78 -6.04 0.64 -6.54
CA ILE A 78 -7.22 0.40 -7.39
C ILE A 78 -7.66 -1.03 -7.12
N HIS A 79 -8.84 -1.21 -6.51
CA HIS A 79 -9.22 -2.53 -5.99
C HIS A 79 -10.73 -2.76 -6.00
N ARG A 80 -11.10 -4.02 -5.97
CA ARG A 80 -12.48 -4.45 -5.78
C ARG A 80 -12.90 -4.20 -4.33
N TYR A 81 -14.11 -3.67 -4.14
CA TYR A 81 -14.61 -3.28 -2.84
C TYR A 81 -15.98 -3.90 -2.50
N ASP A 82 -16.88 -3.94 -3.48
CA ASP A 82 -18.23 -4.47 -3.34
C ASP A 82 -18.96 -3.95 -2.09
N ASN A 83 -18.93 -2.62 -1.89
CA ASN A 83 -19.52 -1.96 -0.72
C ASN A 83 -19.02 -2.52 0.62
N GLY A 84 -17.74 -2.90 0.70
CA GLY A 84 -17.11 -3.47 1.88
C GLY A 84 -17.39 -4.95 2.10
N LYS A 85 -17.97 -5.64 1.13
CA LYS A 85 -18.24 -7.09 1.20
C LYS A 85 -17.06 -7.95 0.68
N PHE A 86 -16.16 -7.35 -0.11
CA PHE A 86 -14.97 -8.03 -0.60
C PHE A 86 -13.83 -7.96 0.45
N TYR A 87 -12.96 -8.97 0.47
CA TYR A 87 -11.83 -8.98 1.41
C TYR A 87 -10.92 -7.75 1.23
N PRO A 88 -10.43 -7.13 2.28
CA PRO A 88 -10.49 -7.46 3.70
C PRO A 88 -11.68 -6.81 4.46
N GLY A 89 -12.80 -6.65 3.83
CA GLY A 89 -14.03 -6.08 4.41
C GLY A 89 -14.13 -4.56 4.18
N PRO A 90 -14.66 -3.79 5.14
CA PRO A 90 -14.99 -2.38 4.95
C PRO A 90 -13.77 -1.43 4.94
N LYS A 91 -12.62 -1.93 4.47
CA LYS A 91 -11.40 -1.17 4.27
C LYS A 91 -11.23 -0.81 2.79
N GLY A 92 -10.61 0.32 2.51
CA GLY A 92 -10.34 0.76 1.14
C GLY A 92 -11.48 1.54 0.49
N SER A 93 -12.42 2.10 1.28
CA SER A 93 -13.38 3.04 0.71
C SER A 93 -12.69 4.34 0.29
N GLU A 94 -13.28 5.06 -0.68
CA GLU A 94 -12.79 6.35 -1.18
C GLU A 94 -12.69 7.43 -0.09
N LYS A 95 -13.32 7.19 1.06
CA LYS A 95 -13.26 8.10 2.23
C LYS A 95 -12.00 7.92 3.06
N GLN A 96 -11.24 6.86 2.84
CA GLN A 96 -10.00 6.58 3.57
C GLN A 96 -8.82 7.29 2.90
N VAL A 97 -8.67 8.57 3.20
CA VAL A 97 -7.73 9.49 2.54
C VAL A 97 -6.46 9.78 3.36
N GLY A 98 -6.21 9.04 4.44
CA GLY A 98 -5.13 9.31 5.38
C GLY A 98 -5.56 10.19 6.55
N MET A 99 -4.64 10.43 7.49
CA MET A 99 -4.88 11.25 8.69
C MET A 99 -3.69 12.17 8.99
N GLY A 100 -3.94 13.24 9.74
CA GLY A 100 -2.90 14.17 10.15
C GLY A 100 -2.13 14.73 8.94
N LYS A 101 -0.79 14.62 8.95
CA LYS A 101 0.06 15.02 7.83
C LYS A 101 -0.16 14.16 6.59
N GLY A 102 -0.50 12.88 6.76
CA GLY A 102 -0.76 11.95 5.66
C GLY A 102 -2.12 12.12 4.98
N LYS A 103 -2.94 13.11 5.37
CA LYS A 103 -4.22 13.36 4.73
C LYS A 103 -4.03 13.75 3.26
N GLY A 104 -4.64 13.00 2.34
CA GLY A 104 -4.48 13.14 0.89
C GLY A 104 -3.34 12.29 0.30
N PHE A 105 -2.57 11.60 1.14
CA PHE A 105 -1.50 10.68 0.72
C PHE A 105 -1.91 9.20 0.71
N ASN A 106 -3.19 8.92 0.97
CA ASN A 106 -3.81 7.62 0.77
C ASN A 106 -4.95 7.78 -0.24
N ILE A 107 -4.78 7.27 -1.44
CA ILE A 107 -5.77 7.34 -2.53
C ILE A 107 -6.35 5.96 -2.73
N GLN A 108 -7.63 5.79 -2.41
CA GLN A 108 -8.38 4.57 -2.59
C GLN A 108 -9.33 4.73 -3.77
N TYR A 109 -9.19 3.86 -4.78
CA TYR A 109 -10.08 3.81 -5.93
C TYR A 109 -10.85 2.48 -5.94
N PRO A 110 -11.93 2.40 -5.13
CA PRO A 110 -12.73 1.18 -5.04
C PRO A 110 -13.64 1.02 -6.24
N PHE A 111 -13.83 -0.20 -6.73
CA PHE A 111 -14.86 -0.53 -7.69
C PHE A 111 -15.75 -1.68 -7.20
N ASN A 112 -17.01 -1.65 -7.61
CA ASN A 112 -18.00 -2.64 -7.24
C ASN A 112 -18.39 -3.46 -8.47
N LEU A 113 -18.14 -4.77 -8.43
CA LEU A 113 -18.63 -5.71 -9.45
C LEU A 113 -20.05 -6.21 -9.10
N ASN A 114 -20.34 -6.28 -7.79
CA ASN A 114 -21.66 -6.63 -7.27
C ASN A 114 -22.18 -5.45 -6.43
N PRO A 115 -22.83 -4.46 -7.03
CA PRO A 115 -23.26 -3.25 -6.31
C PRO A 115 -24.45 -3.48 -5.37
N ASN A 116 -25.10 -4.65 -5.42
CA ASN A 116 -26.28 -5.01 -4.59
C ASN A 116 -25.93 -5.93 -3.43
#